data_f9a0f8570d8dff3490da7ae7578465a8
#
_entry.id   f9a0f8570d8dff3490da7ae7578465a8
#
_cell.length_a   1.000
_cell.length_b   1.000
_cell.length_c   1.000
_cell.angle_alpha   90.00
_cell.angle_beta   90.00
_cell.angle_gamma   90.00
#
_symmetry.space_group_name_H-M   'P 1'
#
loop_
_entity.id
_entity.type
_entity.pdbx_description
1 polymer ?
#
loop_
_entity_poly.entity_id
_entity_poly.type
_entity_poly.pdbx_seq_one_letter_code
_entity_poly.pdbx_strand_id
1 'polypeptide(L)'
;MAPIAEGVRHCKGHETEPDRRRTHRGQLDARRRDEGSEEDTMSGNGTASQAPPAPARRRVLSIALWALQALLAIMFAMAGLAKVFGDPPMVEMFATIGIGQWFRYVVGALEIAGAVGVLIPRLSGLAALGLIGLMAGASLTNVLVLGTSPLLPVTLMLVSVLVALGRWLRTRALFTNREARRFRWPS
;
A
#
# COMPACT_ATOMS: atom_id res chain seq x y z
N MET A 1 65.27 46.67 -71.06
CA MET A 1 64.49 47.81 -70.65
C MET A 1 63.05 47.45 -70.87
N ALA A 2 62.29 47.52 -69.81
CA ALA A 2 60.88 47.23 -69.70
C ALA A 2 60.06 48.11 -70.63
N PRO A 3 58.76 47.86 -70.84
CA PRO A 3 57.73 47.85 -69.78
C PRO A 3 56.66 46.80 -69.92
N ILE A 4 56.02 46.69 -68.81
CA ILE A 4 54.93 45.88 -68.31
C ILE A 4 53.58 46.32 -68.91
N ALA A 5 52.76 45.35 -69.30
CA ALA A 5 51.33 45.58 -69.64
C ALA A 5 50.44 45.01 -68.56
N GLU A 6 49.66 45.88 -67.94
CA GLU A 6 48.59 45.61 -66.99
C GLU A 6 47.43 44.83 -67.60
N GLY A 7 47.06 43.73 -66.96
CA GLY A 7 45.84 42.97 -67.23
C GLY A 7 44.77 43.22 -66.17
N VAL A 8 43.86 44.10 -66.42
CA VAL A 8 42.66 44.32 -65.62
C VAL A 8 41.72 43.13 -65.81
N ARG A 9 41.57 42.33 -64.77
CA ARG A 9 40.54 41.28 -64.73
C ARG A 9 39.24 41.83 -64.11
N HIS A 10 38.24 41.90 -64.92
CA HIS A 10 36.89 42.23 -64.59
C HIS A 10 36.28 41.19 -63.62
N CYS A 11 36.07 41.53 -62.38
CA CYS A 11 35.31 40.70 -61.45
C CYS A 11 33.82 40.82 -61.75
N LYS A 12 33.28 39.76 -62.31
CA LYS A 12 31.84 39.56 -62.55
C LYS A 12 31.17 39.32 -61.19
N GLY A 13 30.30 40.26 -60.79
CA GLY A 13 29.51 40.09 -59.55
C GLY A 13 28.66 38.86 -59.60
N HIS A 14 28.86 38.02 -58.58
CA HIS A 14 27.98 36.89 -58.30
C HIS A 14 26.80 37.42 -57.48
N GLU A 15 25.72 37.70 -58.15
CA GLU A 15 24.42 37.94 -57.46
C GLU A 15 24.04 36.61 -56.79
N THR A 16 24.18 36.62 -55.50
CA THR A 16 23.66 35.52 -54.65
C THR A 16 22.13 35.55 -54.66
N GLU A 17 21.52 34.68 -55.39
CA GLU A 17 20.09 34.39 -55.35
C GLU A 17 19.70 34.12 -53.89
N PRO A 18 18.70 34.87 -53.29
CA PRO A 18 18.31 34.66 -51.91
C PRO A 18 17.73 33.24 -51.76
N ASP A 19 18.29 32.48 -50.83
CA ASP A 19 17.94 31.09 -50.53
C ASP A 19 16.46 31.00 -50.14
N ARG A 20 15.60 30.72 -51.14
CA ARG A 20 14.16 30.49 -50.97
C ARG A 20 13.84 29.35 -50.01
N ARG A 21 14.80 28.50 -49.70
CA ARG A 21 14.62 27.40 -48.78
C ARG A 21 14.63 27.87 -47.29
N ARG A 22 15.36 28.96 -46.99
CA ARG A 22 15.41 29.54 -45.63
C ARG A 22 14.11 30.25 -45.25
N THR A 23 13.49 30.97 -46.21
CA THR A 23 12.22 31.66 -45.96
C THR A 23 11.06 30.68 -45.79
N HIS A 24 11.05 29.56 -46.56
CA HIS A 24 10.00 28.55 -46.44
C HIS A 24 10.05 27.79 -45.10
N ARG A 25 11.26 27.55 -44.58
CA ARG A 25 11.46 26.88 -43.26
C ARG A 25 11.02 27.77 -42.11
N GLY A 26 11.30 29.06 -42.17
CA GLY A 26 10.88 30.03 -41.14
C GLY A 26 9.35 30.20 -41.11
N GLN A 27 8.67 30.11 -42.24
CA GLN A 27 7.20 30.19 -42.33
C GLN A 27 6.51 28.93 -41.77
N LEU A 28 7.09 27.76 -41.98
CA LEU A 28 6.57 26.50 -41.44
C LEU A 28 6.75 26.41 -39.90
N ASP A 29 7.86 26.91 -39.40
CA ASP A 29 8.12 26.96 -37.94
C ASP A 29 7.25 28.00 -37.22
N ALA A 30 6.92 29.12 -37.88
CA ALA A 30 5.99 30.11 -37.35
C ALA A 30 4.56 29.56 -37.30
N ARG A 31 4.08 28.89 -38.36
CA ARG A 31 2.75 28.25 -38.35
C ARG A 31 2.60 27.17 -37.30
N ARG A 32 3.65 26.37 -37.04
CA ARG A 32 3.62 25.37 -35.98
C ARG A 32 3.54 25.95 -34.59
N ARG A 33 4.06 27.17 -34.37
CA ARG A 33 3.95 27.88 -33.08
C ARG A 33 2.55 28.44 -32.86
N ASP A 34 1.90 28.92 -33.92
CA ASP A 34 0.54 29.47 -33.83
C ASP A 34 -0.50 28.34 -33.66
N GLU A 35 -0.35 27.21 -34.30
CA GLU A 35 -1.22 26.03 -34.12
C GLU A 35 -1.05 25.35 -32.73
N GLY A 36 0.14 25.43 -32.11
CA GLY A 36 0.39 24.93 -30.79
C GLY A 36 -0.14 25.80 -29.64
N SER A 37 -0.39 27.08 -29.89
CA SER A 37 -0.90 27.99 -28.88
C SER A 37 -2.43 28.06 -28.78
N GLU A 38 -3.16 27.59 -29.76
CA GLU A 38 -4.62 27.53 -29.73
C GLU A 38 -5.19 26.25 -29.11
N GLU A 39 -4.43 25.13 -29.13
CA GLU A 39 -4.85 23.89 -28.47
C GLU A 39 -4.67 23.92 -26.93
N ASP A 40 -3.76 24.73 -26.40
CA ASP A 40 -3.51 24.82 -24.94
C ASP A 40 -4.53 25.69 -24.18
N THR A 41 -5.40 26.45 -24.88
CA THR A 41 -6.35 27.36 -24.23
C THR A 41 -7.76 26.79 -24.06
N MET A 42 -8.09 25.62 -24.60
CA MET A 42 -9.43 25.01 -24.48
C MET A 42 -9.52 23.79 -23.56
N SER A 43 -8.43 23.40 -22.89
CA SER A 43 -8.45 22.24 -21.94
C SER A 43 -8.29 22.64 -20.48
N GLY A 44 -8.83 23.74 -20.06
CA GLY A 44 -8.69 24.27 -18.72
C GLY A 44 -9.98 24.48 -17.96
N ASN A 45 -10.89 23.50 -17.87
CA ASN A 45 -11.89 23.47 -16.78
C ASN A 45 -12.54 22.09 -16.58
N GLY A 46 -11.74 21.06 -16.51
CA GLY A 46 -12.14 19.81 -15.87
C GLY A 46 -11.78 19.93 -14.40
N THR A 47 -12.75 20.04 -13.52
CA THR A 47 -12.62 19.73 -12.09
C THR A 47 -12.14 18.28 -11.96
N ALA A 48 -10.86 18.08 -12.18
CA ALA A 48 -10.20 16.84 -11.83
C ALA A 48 -10.37 16.71 -10.32
N SER A 49 -11.31 15.87 -9.91
CA SER A 49 -11.40 15.34 -8.56
C SER A 49 -10.01 14.87 -8.19
N GLN A 50 -9.27 15.71 -7.46
CA GLN A 50 -7.93 15.39 -6.99
C GLN A 50 -8.07 14.21 -6.04
N ALA A 51 -7.90 13.00 -6.57
CA ALA A 51 -7.68 11.84 -5.73
C ALA A 51 -6.55 12.18 -4.77
N PRO A 52 -6.74 12.01 -3.44
CA PRO A 52 -5.75 12.42 -2.46
C PRO A 52 -4.39 11.80 -2.82
N PRO A 53 -3.31 12.55 -2.71
CA PRO A 53 -2.00 12.13 -3.16
C PRO A 53 -1.66 10.76 -2.57
N ALA A 54 -1.20 9.84 -3.40
CA ALA A 54 -0.94 8.44 -3.07
C ALA A 54 -0.20 8.19 -1.73
N PRO A 55 0.70 9.09 -1.24
CA PRO A 55 1.33 8.94 0.07
C PRO A 55 0.38 9.15 1.26
N ALA A 56 -0.63 10.03 1.17
CA ALA A 56 -1.57 10.28 2.26
C ALA A 56 -2.48 9.06 2.51
N ARG A 57 -3.02 8.44 1.47
CA ARG A 57 -3.83 7.22 1.57
C ARG A 57 -3.06 6.05 2.20
N ARG A 58 -1.78 5.89 1.87
CA ARG A 58 -0.93 4.85 2.47
C ARG A 58 -0.68 5.08 3.96
N ARG A 59 -0.53 6.33 4.40
CA ARG A 59 -0.38 6.69 5.82
C ARG A 59 -1.66 6.40 6.60
N VAL A 60 -2.81 6.81 6.09
CA VAL A 60 -4.12 6.56 6.72
C VAL A 60 -4.37 5.06 6.89
N LEU A 61 -4.18 4.26 5.85
CA LEU A 61 -4.30 2.80 5.94
C LEU A 61 -3.30 2.18 6.93
N SER A 62 -2.11 2.78 7.09
CA SER A 62 -1.15 2.34 8.07
C SER A 62 -1.64 2.56 9.50
N ILE A 63 -2.11 3.76 9.77
CA ILE A 63 -2.62 4.15 11.09
C ILE A 63 -3.87 3.31 11.43
N ALA A 64 -4.78 3.15 10.49
CA ALA A 64 -5.98 2.33 10.69
C ALA A 64 -5.64 0.87 11.03
N LEU A 65 -4.68 0.25 10.34
CA LEU A 65 -4.24 -1.10 10.66
C LEU A 65 -3.57 -1.18 12.04
N TRP A 66 -2.79 -0.17 12.43
CA TRP A 66 -2.19 -0.13 13.76
C TRP A 66 -3.24 0.03 14.86
N ALA A 67 -4.22 0.90 14.67
CA ALA A 67 -5.34 1.08 15.59
C ALA A 67 -6.15 -0.22 15.75
N LEU A 68 -6.44 -0.89 14.63
CA LEU A 68 -7.15 -2.17 14.63
C LEU A 68 -6.36 -3.26 15.37
N GLN A 69 -5.04 -3.33 15.17
CA GLN A 69 -4.16 -4.26 15.88
C GLN A 69 -4.10 -3.98 17.39
N ALA A 70 -4.01 -2.71 17.77
CA ALA A 70 -4.01 -2.33 19.18
C ALA A 70 -5.34 -2.70 19.85
N LEU A 71 -6.47 -2.40 19.21
CA LEU A 71 -7.79 -2.79 19.69
C LEU A 71 -7.92 -4.31 19.85
N LEU A 72 -7.51 -5.06 18.83
CA LEU A 72 -7.52 -6.52 18.86
C LEU A 72 -6.65 -7.08 19.98
N ALA A 73 -5.45 -6.53 20.15
CA ALA A 73 -4.54 -6.95 21.21
C ALA A 73 -5.12 -6.68 22.61
N ILE A 74 -5.75 -5.54 22.83
CA ILE A 74 -6.42 -5.21 24.10
C ILE A 74 -7.56 -6.20 24.37
N MET A 75 -8.40 -6.48 23.38
CA MET A 75 -9.51 -7.42 23.51
C MET A 75 -9.04 -8.83 23.90
N PHE A 76 -8.02 -9.35 23.21
CA PHE A 76 -7.46 -10.67 23.51
C PHE A 76 -6.68 -10.71 24.82
N ALA A 77 -5.97 -9.65 25.17
CA ALA A 77 -5.26 -9.55 26.46
C ALA A 77 -6.28 -9.59 27.60
N MET A 78 -7.34 -8.82 27.55
CA MET A 78 -8.39 -8.84 28.58
C MET A 78 -9.09 -10.19 28.67
N ALA A 79 -9.47 -10.78 27.54
CA ALA A 79 -10.10 -12.10 27.51
C ALA A 79 -9.18 -13.20 28.06
N GLY A 80 -7.88 -13.15 27.71
CA GLY A 80 -6.88 -14.07 28.23
C GLY A 80 -6.63 -13.89 29.73
N LEU A 81 -6.52 -12.66 30.21
CA LEU A 81 -6.38 -12.36 31.63
C LEU A 81 -7.58 -12.83 32.45
N ALA A 82 -8.80 -12.57 32.00
CA ALA A 82 -10.02 -13.07 32.62
C ALA A 82 -10.01 -14.60 32.80
N LYS A 83 -9.50 -15.32 31.79
CA LYS A 83 -9.34 -16.77 31.86
C LYS A 83 -8.23 -17.18 32.85
N VAL A 84 -7.08 -16.53 32.83
CA VAL A 84 -5.95 -16.85 33.72
C VAL A 84 -6.28 -16.54 35.17
N PHE A 85 -6.86 -15.37 35.46
CA PHE A 85 -7.23 -14.98 36.85
C PHE A 85 -8.46 -15.71 37.35
N GLY A 86 -9.21 -16.38 36.51
CA GLY A 86 -10.33 -17.22 36.95
C GLY A 86 -11.58 -16.42 37.26
N ASP A 87 -11.96 -15.50 36.40
CA ASP A 87 -13.22 -14.81 36.51
C ASP A 87 -14.37 -15.83 36.61
N PRO A 88 -15.36 -15.65 37.51
CA PRO A 88 -16.40 -16.63 37.76
C PRO A 88 -17.13 -17.13 36.51
N PRO A 89 -17.51 -16.27 35.55
CA PRO A 89 -18.12 -16.71 34.29
C PRO A 89 -17.22 -17.62 33.46
N MET A 90 -15.90 -17.38 33.48
CA MET A 90 -14.92 -18.18 32.75
C MET A 90 -14.75 -19.56 33.38
N VAL A 91 -14.69 -19.62 34.73
CA VAL A 91 -14.59 -20.86 35.47
C VAL A 91 -15.80 -21.76 35.20
N GLU A 92 -17.01 -21.20 35.24
CA GLU A 92 -18.26 -21.89 34.98
C GLU A 92 -18.36 -22.39 33.53
N MET A 93 -18.00 -21.53 32.59
CA MET A 93 -17.97 -21.89 31.17
C MET A 93 -17.04 -23.08 30.90
N PHE A 94 -15.82 -23.05 31.43
CA PHE A 94 -14.87 -24.17 31.25
C PHE A 94 -15.24 -25.42 32.05
N ALA A 95 -15.99 -25.30 33.15
CA ALA A 95 -16.59 -26.45 33.84
C ALA A 95 -17.64 -27.12 32.96
N THR A 96 -18.48 -26.35 32.26
CA THR A 96 -19.47 -26.86 31.32
C THR A 96 -18.85 -27.54 30.11
N ILE A 97 -17.68 -27.06 29.62
CA ILE A 97 -16.92 -27.69 28.52
C ILE A 97 -16.40 -29.08 28.93
N GLY A 98 -16.12 -29.29 30.21
CA GLY A 98 -15.80 -30.61 30.76
C GLY A 98 -14.36 -31.11 30.52
N ILE A 99 -13.49 -30.36 29.84
CA ILE A 99 -12.08 -30.75 29.60
C ILE A 99 -11.20 -30.52 30.83
N GLY A 100 -11.69 -29.74 31.80
CA GLY A 100 -10.98 -29.38 33.03
C GLY A 100 -10.43 -27.95 33.01
N GLN A 101 -10.22 -27.44 34.23
CA GLN A 101 -9.80 -26.04 34.43
C GLN A 101 -8.40 -25.72 33.89
N TRP A 102 -7.53 -26.70 33.72
CA TRP A 102 -6.19 -26.51 33.11
C TRP A 102 -6.28 -25.99 31.68
N PHE A 103 -7.31 -26.42 30.92
CA PHE A 103 -7.52 -25.99 29.55
C PHE A 103 -7.81 -24.48 29.46
N ARG A 104 -8.49 -23.91 30.45
CA ARG A 104 -8.72 -22.48 30.58
C ARG A 104 -7.41 -21.70 30.62
N TYR A 105 -6.41 -22.17 31.39
CA TYR A 105 -5.09 -21.53 31.46
C TYR A 105 -4.36 -21.58 30.13
N VAL A 106 -4.44 -22.72 29.43
CA VAL A 106 -3.81 -22.87 28.10
C VAL A 106 -4.43 -21.90 27.09
N VAL A 107 -5.76 -21.83 27.03
CA VAL A 107 -6.46 -20.91 26.11
C VAL A 107 -6.14 -19.45 26.46
N GLY A 108 -6.19 -19.09 27.74
CA GLY A 108 -5.83 -17.75 28.19
C GLY A 108 -4.40 -17.35 27.87
N ALA A 109 -3.44 -18.27 28.07
CA ALA A 109 -2.05 -18.03 27.70
C ALA A 109 -1.86 -17.85 26.19
N LEU A 110 -2.55 -18.63 25.35
CA LEU A 110 -2.54 -18.49 23.89
C LEU A 110 -3.16 -17.16 23.44
N GLU A 111 -4.22 -16.70 24.08
CA GLU A 111 -4.82 -15.39 23.81
C GLU A 111 -3.85 -14.26 24.13
N ILE A 112 -3.18 -14.29 25.28
CA ILE A 112 -2.19 -13.29 25.68
C ILE A 112 -0.98 -13.33 24.73
N ALA A 113 -0.47 -14.51 24.42
CA ALA A 113 0.63 -14.67 23.47
C ALA A 113 0.26 -14.16 22.06
N GLY A 114 -0.97 -14.41 21.62
CA GLY A 114 -1.52 -13.89 20.39
C GLY A 114 -1.63 -12.36 20.40
N ALA A 115 -2.12 -11.79 21.49
CA ALA A 115 -2.23 -10.33 21.69
C ALA A 115 -0.87 -9.64 21.58
N VAL A 116 0.15 -10.16 22.26
CA VAL A 116 1.53 -9.67 22.18
C VAL A 116 2.10 -9.88 20.76
N GLY A 117 1.91 -11.06 20.20
CA GLY A 117 2.40 -11.42 18.87
C GLY A 117 1.85 -10.54 17.73
N VAL A 118 0.58 -10.13 17.82
CA VAL A 118 -0.04 -9.23 16.84
C VAL A 118 0.62 -7.85 16.85
N LEU A 119 1.11 -7.36 17.98
CA LEU A 119 1.79 -6.07 18.09
C LEU A 119 3.22 -6.10 17.53
N ILE A 120 3.85 -7.26 17.48
CA ILE A 120 5.20 -7.43 16.91
C ILE A 120 5.11 -7.56 15.39
N PRO A 121 5.65 -6.61 14.59
CA PRO A 121 5.47 -6.60 13.14
C PRO A 121 5.91 -7.86 12.40
N ARG A 122 6.93 -8.54 12.93
CA ARG A 122 7.46 -9.78 12.32
C ARG A 122 6.60 -11.01 12.62
N LEU A 123 5.93 -11.02 13.78
CA LEU A 123 5.11 -12.13 14.27
C LEU A 123 3.62 -11.94 13.99
N SER A 124 3.21 -10.71 13.64
CA SER A 124 1.79 -10.34 13.55
C SER A 124 0.98 -11.20 12.58
N GLY A 125 1.59 -11.67 11.49
CA GLY A 125 0.91 -12.58 10.55
C GLY A 125 0.67 -13.96 11.16
N LEU A 126 1.68 -14.54 11.80
CA LEU A 126 1.58 -15.85 12.45
C LEU A 126 0.65 -15.79 13.68
N ALA A 127 0.79 -14.74 14.50
CA ALA A 127 -0.08 -14.51 15.65
C ALA A 127 -1.56 -14.37 15.24
N ALA A 128 -1.83 -13.60 14.17
CA ALA A 128 -3.18 -13.45 13.66
C ALA A 128 -3.77 -14.79 13.17
N LEU A 129 -2.97 -15.64 12.50
CA LEU A 129 -3.39 -16.98 12.11
C LEU A 129 -3.69 -17.86 13.33
N GLY A 130 -2.86 -17.81 14.36
CA GLY A 130 -3.10 -18.52 15.63
C GLY A 130 -4.41 -18.08 16.29
N LEU A 131 -4.66 -16.76 16.34
CA LEU A 131 -5.91 -16.21 16.89
C LEU A 131 -7.14 -16.59 16.05
N ILE A 132 -7.03 -16.66 14.73
CA ILE A 132 -8.10 -17.14 13.85
C ILE A 132 -8.45 -18.58 14.22
N GLY A 133 -7.46 -19.48 14.35
CA GLY A 133 -7.67 -20.86 14.73
C GLY A 133 -8.31 -20.97 16.14
N LEU A 134 -7.83 -20.17 17.08
CA LEU A 134 -8.37 -20.14 18.44
C LEU A 134 -9.85 -19.68 18.47
N MET A 135 -10.18 -18.65 17.71
CA MET A 135 -11.56 -18.13 17.62
C MET A 135 -12.48 -19.07 16.83
N ALA A 136 -11.96 -19.78 15.85
CA ALA A 136 -12.72 -20.83 15.18
C ALA A 136 -13.09 -21.97 16.17
N GLY A 137 -12.13 -22.41 16.97
CA GLY A 137 -12.37 -23.37 18.06
C GLY A 137 -13.39 -22.86 19.08
N ALA A 138 -13.26 -21.61 19.53
CA ALA A 138 -14.20 -20.98 20.44
C ALA A 138 -15.61 -20.87 19.84
N SER A 139 -15.73 -20.52 18.55
CA SER A 139 -17.02 -20.46 17.85
C SER A 139 -17.70 -21.83 17.81
N LEU A 140 -16.94 -22.86 17.50
CA LEU A 140 -17.45 -24.23 17.45
C LEU A 140 -17.91 -24.69 18.84
N THR A 141 -17.12 -24.42 19.87
CA THR A 141 -17.48 -24.75 21.26
C THR A 141 -18.75 -24.02 21.72
N ASN A 142 -18.91 -22.74 21.37
CA ASN A 142 -20.12 -21.98 21.68
C ASN A 142 -21.37 -22.62 21.07
N VAL A 143 -21.30 -23.05 19.81
CA VAL A 143 -22.45 -23.65 19.13
C VAL A 143 -22.73 -25.07 19.60
N LEU A 144 -21.70 -25.94 19.68
CA LEU A 144 -21.90 -27.36 19.89
C LEU A 144 -22.01 -27.77 21.36
N VAL A 145 -21.32 -27.05 22.25
CA VAL A 145 -21.23 -27.42 23.67
C VAL A 145 -22.05 -26.49 24.56
N LEU A 146 -21.91 -25.19 24.34
CA LEU A 146 -22.53 -24.19 25.20
C LEU A 146 -23.95 -23.79 24.75
N GLY A 147 -24.33 -24.09 23.51
CA GLY A 147 -25.61 -23.64 22.94
C GLY A 147 -25.77 -22.12 22.89
N THR A 148 -24.65 -21.37 22.93
CA THR A 148 -24.64 -19.92 22.97
C THR A 148 -24.26 -19.30 21.63
N SER A 149 -24.54 -18.00 21.47
CA SER A 149 -24.25 -17.29 20.24
C SER A 149 -22.73 -17.21 19.97
N PRO A 150 -22.23 -17.60 18.78
CA PRO A 150 -20.83 -17.48 18.40
C PRO A 150 -20.44 -16.11 17.87
N LEU A 151 -21.32 -15.09 17.96
CA LEU A 151 -21.12 -13.77 17.32
C LEU A 151 -19.83 -13.10 17.77
N LEU A 152 -19.51 -13.14 19.06
CA LEU A 152 -18.30 -12.51 19.59
C LEU A 152 -17.01 -13.14 19.07
N PRO A 153 -16.79 -14.49 19.18
CA PRO A 153 -15.59 -15.09 18.64
C PRO A 153 -15.52 -15.01 17.10
N VAL A 154 -16.65 -15.07 16.39
CA VAL A 154 -16.67 -14.88 14.92
C VAL A 154 -16.26 -13.46 14.55
N THR A 155 -16.74 -12.44 15.26
CA THR A 155 -16.34 -11.05 15.01
C THR A 155 -14.83 -10.85 15.24
N LEU A 156 -14.28 -11.37 16.33
CA LEU A 156 -12.85 -11.30 16.62
C LEU A 156 -12.03 -12.09 15.59
N MET A 157 -12.54 -13.21 15.11
CA MET A 157 -11.92 -13.98 14.02
C MET A 157 -11.86 -13.16 12.73
N LEU A 158 -12.95 -12.51 12.32
CA LEU A 158 -12.97 -11.67 11.10
C LEU A 158 -12.00 -10.50 11.20
N VAL A 159 -11.93 -9.84 12.36
CA VAL A 159 -10.96 -8.77 12.59
C VAL A 159 -9.52 -9.29 12.51
N SER A 160 -9.25 -10.48 13.05
CA SER A 160 -7.95 -11.14 12.93
C SER A 160 -7.58 -11.47 11.48
N VAL A 161 -8.55 -11.91 10.67
CA VAL A 161 -8.38 -12.12 9.22
C VAL A 161 -8.04 -10.81 8.51
N LEU A 162 -8.73 -9.71 8.80
CA LEU A 162 -8.44 -8.40 8.21
C LEU A 162 -7.01 -7.93 8.54
N VAL A 163 -6.58 -8.12 9.78
CA VAL A 163 -5.20 -7.82 10.19
C VAL A 163 -4.19 -8.69 9.47
N ALA A 164 -4.42 -10.00 9.37
CA ALA A 164 -3.55 -10.94 8.65
C ALA A 164 -3.40 -10.55 7.18
N LEU A 165 -4.51 -10.32 6.48
CA LEU A 165 -4.53 -9.92 5.07
C LEU A 165 -3.86 -8.56 4.85
N GLY A 166 -4.16 -7.56 5.68
CA GLY A 166 -3.57 -6.22 5.59
C GLY A 166 -2.05 -6.24 5.78
N ARG A 167 -1.54 -7.13 6.62
CA ARG A 167 -0.09 -7.33 6.82
C ARG A 167 0.53 -8.08 5.65
N TRP A 168 -0.08 -9.15 5.19
CA TRP A 168 0.44 -9.95 4.08
C TRP A 168 0.56 -9.11 2.79
N LEU A 169 -0.47 -8.36 2.44
CA LEU A 169 -0.47 -7.49 1.27
C LEU A 169 0.65 -6.44 1.34
N ARG A 170 0.94 -5.89 2.52
CA ARG A 170 2.06 -4.95 2.72
C ARG A 170 3.42 -5.62 2.59
N THR A 171 3.58 -6.79 3.17
CA THR A 171 4.84 -7.53 3.12
C THR A 171 5.17 -7.92 1.68
N ARG A 172 4.20 -8.42 0.91
CA ARG A 172 4.38 -8.74 -0.52
C ARG A 172 4.75 -7.50 -1.34
N ALA A 173 4.10 -6.36 -1.13
CA ALA A 173 4.40 -5.12 -1.85
C ALA A 173 5.82 -4.61 -1.59
N LEU A 174 6.42 -4.90 -0.44
CA LEU A 174 7.79 -4.54 -0.12
C LEU A 174 8.81 -5.45 -0.82
N PHE A 175 8.49 -6.73 -1.00
CA PHE A 175 9.37 -7.68 -1.71
C PHE A 175 9.39 -7.41 -3.21
N THR A 176 8.24 -7.21 -3.85
CA THR A 176 8.16 -6.90 -5.30
C THR A 176 8.84 -5.59 -5.67
N ASN A 177 8.77 -4.55 -4.82
CA ASN A 177 9.47 -3.29 -5.07
C ASN A 177 10.99 -3.37 -4.90
N ARG A 178 11.51 -4.32 -4.12
CA ARG A 178 12.96 -4.51 -3.98
C ARG A 178 13.58 -5.14 -5.22
N GLU A 179 12.89 -6.06 -5.87
CA GLU A 179 13.36 -6.68 -7.11
C GLU A 179 13.37 -5.68 -8.28
N ALA A 180 12.35 -4.85 -8.41
CA ALA A 180 12.28 -3.81 -9.44
C ALA A 180 13.42 -2.76 -9.30
N ARG A 181 13.91 -2.49 -8.09
CA ARG A 181 15.05 -1.58 -7.86
C ARG A 181 16.41 -2.21 -8.16
N ARG A 182 16.55 -3.51 -8.07
CA ARG A 182 17.80 -4.22 -8.39
C ARG A 182 18.06 -4.32 -9.90
N PHE A 183 17.02 -4.20 -10.72
CA PHE A 183 17.12 -4.37 -12.18
C PHE A 183 17.29 -3.06 -12.96
N ARG A 184 17.46 -1.92 -12.28
CA ARG A 184 17.71 -0.64 -12.95
C ARG A 184 19.24 -0.51 -13.19
N TRP A 185 19.68 -0.90 -14.36
CA TRP A 185 21.05 -0.64 -14.85
C TRP A 185 21.28 0.87 -14.96
N PRO A 186 22.46 1.40 -14.53
CA PRO A 186 22.84 2.77 -14.83
C PRO A 186 23.13 2.87 -16.34
N SER A 187 22.40 3.72 -17.03
CA SER A 187 22.65 4.17 -18.40
C SER A 187 23.73 5.22 -18.41
#